data_2ceb2b6d5b48e3351ba0d81303e3145c
#
_entry.id   2ceb2b6d5b48e3351ba0d81303e3145c
#
_cell.length_a   1.000
_cell.length_b   1.000
_cell.length_c   1.000
_cell.angle_alpha   90.00
_cell.angle_beta   90.00
_cell.angle_gamma   90.00
#
_symmetry.space_group_name_H-M   'P 1'
#
loop_
_entity.id
_entity.type
_entity.pdbx_description
1 polymer ?
#
loop_
_entity_poly.entity_id
_entity_poly.type
_entity_poly.pdbx_seq_one_letter_code
_entity_poly.pdbx_strand_id
1 'polypeptide(L)'
;HQHLPEGLLDEILDWTGTFPAFINDLETLLTDNRIFKQRTVDIGVITEEAALDLGITGPCLRGSGVAWDLRKSQPYDAYAEMDFDVPIGKTGDCYARYLVRVEEMRQSLRIIRQCIENMPDGPVLAENNKVTPPKRGEMKHSMEALIHHFKLYTEGFHVPEGDSYTAVEAPKGEFGVYLV
;
A
#
# COMPACT_ATOMS: atom_id res chain seq x y z
N HIS A 1 -15.95 -13.69 3.81
CA HIS A 1 -14.80 -12.79 3.97
C HIS A 1 -13.64 -13.13 3.02
N GLN A 2 -13.83 -14.03 2.08
CA GLN A 2 -12.76 -14.58 1.27
C GLN A 2 -13.00 -14.38 -0.22
N HIS A 3 -14.17 -13.92 -0.58
CA HIS A 3 -14.52 -13.57 -1.96
C HIS A 3 -14.95 -12.11 -2.02
N LEU A 4 -14.60 -11.45 -3.11
CA LEU A 4 -15.08 -10.10 -3.37
C LEU A 4 -16.59 -10.16 -3.62
N PRO A 5 -17.39 -9.21 -3.10
CA PRO A 5 -18.78 -9.07 -3.47
C PRO A 5 -18.92 -8.89 -4.99
N GLU A 6 -19.99 -9.43 -5.55
CA GLU A 6 -20.31 -9.23 -6.95
C GLU A 6 -20.54 -7.74 -7.23
N GLY A 7 -19.96 -7.21 -8.30
CA GLY A 7 -20.05 -5.80 -8.69
C GLY A 7 -19.07 -4.84 -7.98
N LEU A 8 -18.36 -5.27 -6.93
CA LEU A 8 -17.44 -4.38 -6.19
C LEU A 8 -16.31 -3.85 -7.08
N LEU A 9 -15.76 -4.69 -7.95
CA LEU A 9 -14.66 -4.28 -8.83
C LEU A 9 -15.12 -3.23 -9.85
N ASP A 10 -16.34 -3.38 -10.36
CA ASP A 10 -16.95 -2.41 -11.28
C ASP A 10 -17.18 -1.06 -10.57
N GLU A 11 -17.69 -1.08 -9.34
CA GLU A 11 -17.88 0.13 -8.55
C GLU A 11 -16.54 0.85 -8.26
N ILE A 12 -15.47 0.11 -7.95
CA ILE A 12 -14.14 0.67 -7.75
C ILE A 12 -13.62 1.26 -9.06
N LEU A 13 -13.81 0.58 -10.18
CA LEU A 13 -13.37 1.06 -11.49
C LEU A 13 -14.09 2.38 -11.86
N ASP A 14 -15.39 2.45 -11.67
CA ASP A 14 -16.18 3.65 -11.87
C ASP A 14 -15.71 4.80 -10.98
N TRP A 15 -15.47 4.51 -9.71
CA TRP A 15 -14.91 5.49 -8.77
C TRP A 15 -13.55 6.03 -9.22
N THR A 16 -12.65 5.16 -9.72
CA THR A 16 -11.36 5.63 -10.25
C THR A 16 -11.49 6.58 -11.44
N GLY A 17 -12.60 6.52 -12.16
CA GLY A 17 -12.93 7.43 -13.25
C GLY A 17 -13.32 8.84 -12.76
N THR A 18 -13.92 8.96 -11.60
CA THR A 18 -14.40 10.22 -11.02
C THR A 18 -13.37 10.92 -10.13
N PHE A 19 -12.52 10.18 -9.45
CA PHE A 19 -11.55 10.71 -8.50
C PHE A 19 -10.53 11.70 -9.08
N PRO A 20 -10.08 11.60 -10.34
CA PRO A 20 -9.20 12.61 -10.94
C PRO A 20 -9.79 14.03 -10.95
N ALA A 21 -11.10 14.17 -11.10
CA ALA A 21 -11.78 15.48 -11.01
C ALA A 21 -11.62 16.07 -9.60
N PHE A 22 -11.80 15.26 -8.57
CA PHE A 22 -11.58 15.67 -7.18
C PHE A 22 -10.13 16.13 -6.93
N ILE A 23 -9.13 15.42 -7.48
CA ILE A 23 -7.73 15.85 -7.37
C ILE A 23 -7.53 17.21 -8.05
N ASN A 24 -8.10 17.43 -9.22
CA ASN A 24 -7.99 18.70 -9.95
C ASN A 24 -8.65 19.85 -9.18
N ASP A 25 -9.80 19.61 -8.53
CA ASP A 25 -10.46 20.59 -7.69
C ASP A 25 -9.61 20.95 -6.48
N LEU A 26 -8.97 19.95 -5.85
CA LEU A 26 -8.05 20.15 -4.74
C LEU A 26 -6.83 21.01 -5.17
N GLU A 27 -6.27 20.72 -6.33
CA GLU A 27 -5.15 21.51 -6.87
C GLU A 27 -5.55 22.95 -7.21
N THR A 28 -6.71 23.13 -7.81
CA THR A 28 -7.25 24.46 -8.10
C THR A 28 -7.41 25.29 -6.82
N LEU A 29 -7.81 24.64 -5.73
CA LEU A 29 -7.99 25.31 -4.43
C LEU A 29 -6.67 25.64 -3.76
N LEU A 30 -5.68 24.74 -3.83
CA LEU A 30 -4.46 24.81 -2.99
C LEU A 30 -3.18 25.13 -3.77
N THR A 31 -2.93 24.46 -4.90
CA THR A 31 -1.62 24.48 -5.56
C THR A 31 -1.18 25.88 -5.94
N ASP A 32 -2.07 26.69 -6.49
CA ASP A 32 -1.76 28.08 -6.88
C ASP A 32 -2.22 29.13 -5.87
N ASN A 33 -2.76 28.70 -4.75
CA ASN A 33 -3.21 29.61 -3.70
C ASN A 33 -2.04 30.32 -3.04
N ARG A 34 -2.03 31.65 -3.12
CA ARG A 34 -0.96 32.49 -2.57
C ARG A 34 -0.75 32.29 -1.07
N ILE A 35 -1.82 32.16 -0.31
CA ILE A 35 -1.76 31.97 1.14
C ILE A 35 -1.15 30.61 1.45
N PHE A 36 -1.56 29.55 0.73
CA PHE A 36 -1.01 28.21 0.89
C PHE A 36 0.47 28.16 0.55
N LYS A 37 0.88 28.76 -0.57
CA LYS A 37 2.29 28.86 -0.97
C LYS A 37 3.13 29.62 0.08
N GLN A 38 2.65 30.74 0.60
CA GLN A 38 3.36 31.49 1.64
C GLN A 38 3.55 30.71 2.95
N ARG A 39 2.72 29.73 3.22
CA ARG A 39 2.78 28.89 4.44
C ARG A 39 3.49 27.56 4.24
N THR A 40 3.86 27.19 3.04
CA THR A 40 4.43 25.88 2.73
C THR A 40 5.74 25.92 1.95
N VAL A 41 5.95 26.93 1.10
CA VAL A 41 7.20 27.10 0.36
C VAL A 41 8.29 27.60 1.32
N ASP A 42 9.46 26.96 1.26
CA ASP A 42 10.61 27.20 2.13
C ASP A 42 10.33 27.01 3.64
N ILE A 43 9.24 26.34 3.99
CA ILE A 43 8.87 26.04 5.38
C ILE A 43 9.14 24.55 5.66
N GLY A 44 9.82 24.29 6.78
CA GLY A 44 10.15 22.92 7.22
C GLY A 44 11.00 22.18 6.19
N VAL A 45 12.00 22.86 5.67
CA VAL A 45 12.96 22.30 4.71
C VAL A 45 13.80 21.23 5.38
N ILE A 46 13.81 20.04 4.77
CA ILE A 46 14.66 18.93 5.17
C ILE A 46 15.53 18.61 3.95
N THR A 47 16.83 18.75 4.10
CA THR A 47 17.80 18.42 3.06
C THR A 47 17.88 16.91 2.85
N GLU A 48 18.37 16.46 1.69
CA GLU A 48 18.62 15.05 1.41
C GLU A 48 19.48 14.39 2.49
N GLU A 49 20.59 15.03 2.85
CA GLU A 49 21.53 14.54 3.87
C GLU A 49 20.84 14.40 5.24
N ALA A 50 20.13 15.41 5.70
CA ALA A 50 19.40 15.37 6.97
C ALA A 50 18.27 14.33 6.95
N ALA A 51 17.61 14.13 5.82
CA ALA A 51 16.56 13.12 5.68
C ALA A 51 17.11 11.69 5.81
N LEU A 52 18.29 11.44 5.24
CA LEU A 52 18.98 10.15 5.33
C LEU A 52 19.52 9.92 6.75
N ASP A 53 20.13 10.89 7.38
CA ASP A 53 20.66 10.80 8.73
C ASP A 53 19.57 10.54 9.78
N LEU A 54 18.39 11.12 9.58
CA LEU A 54 17.22 10.92 10.46
C LEU A 54 16.40 9.65 10.14
N GLY A 55 16.78 8.88 9.13
CA GLY A 55 16.05 7.68 8.71
C GLY A 55 14.63 7.99 8.21
N ILE A 56 14.44 9.15 7.59
CA ILE A 56 13.13 9.53 7.01
C ILE A 56 12.85 8.68 5.78
N THR A 57 11.60 8.25 5.63
CA THR A 57 11.13 7.42 4.52
C THR A 57 9.86 8.02 3.88
N GLY A 58 9.42 7.42 2.78
CA GLY A 58 8.17 7.74 2.12
C GLY A 58 8.13 9.12 1.45
N PRO A 59 6.96 9.75 1.38
CA PRO A 59 6.78 11.05 0.71
C PRO A 59 7.67 12.16 1.25
N CYS A 60 8.04 12.09 2.53
CA CYS A 60 8.94 13.07 3.14
C CYS A 60 10.35 12.96 2.57
N LEU A 61 10.87 11.75 2.43
CA LEU A 61 12.18 11.50 1.81
C LEU A 61 12.16 11.85 0.32
N ARG A 62 11.12 11.43 -0.40
CA ARG A 62 10.94 11.76 -1.83
C ARG A 62 10.79 13.26 -2.06
N GLY A 63 10.16 13.98 -1.13
CA GLY A 63 10.08 15.45 -1.16
C GLY A 63 11.46 16.15 -1.08
N SER A 64 12.43 15.50 -0.43
CA SER A 64 13.81 15.98 -0.30
C SER A 64 14.72 15.56 -1.48
N GLY A 65 14.20 14.88 -2.50
CA GLY A 65 14.93 14.56 -3.73
C GLY A 65 15.39 13.12 -3.87
N VAL A 66 15.19 12.27 -2.87
CA VAL A 66 15.65 10.87 -2.89
C VAL A 66 14.58 9.97 -3.52
N ALA A 67 14.95 9.26 -4.57
CA ALA A 67 14.09 8.32 -5.28
C ALA A 67 13.99 6.95 -4.57
N TRP A 68 13.53 6.94 -3.33
CA TRP A 68 13.36 5.72 -2.56
C TRP A 68 11.88 5.36 -2.40
N ASP A 69 11.50 4.20 -2.91
CA ASP A 69 10.16 3.62 -2.76
C ASP A 69 10.30 2.10 -2.71
N LEU A 70 9.82 1.48 -1.63
CA LEU A 70 9.94 0.04 -1.42
C LEU A 70 9.21 -0.77 -2.49
N ARG A 71 8.14 -0.23 -3.06
CA ARG A 71 7.39 -0.88 -4.15
C ARG A 71 8.21 -1.07 -5.42
N LYS A 72 9.28 -0.27 -5.62
CA LYS A 72 10.23 -0.37 -6.74
C LYS A 72 11.58 -0.94 -6.34
N SER A 73 12.12 -0.54 -5.17
CA SER A 73 13.45 -0.97 -4.71
C SER A 73 13.48 -2.39 -4.15
N GLN A 74 12.40 -2.79 -3.48
CA GLN A 74 12.21 -4.13 -2.90
C GLN A 74 10.75 -4.57 -3.14
N PRO A 75 10.38 -4.87 -4.40
CA PRO A 75 9.00 -5.19 -4.75
C PRO A 75 8.44 -6.34 -3.92
N TYR A 76 7.23 -6.16 -3.43
CA TYR A 76 6.45 -7.17 -2.72
C TYR A 76 5.08 -7.31 -3.39
N ASP A 77 4.37 -8.40 -3.11
CA ASP A 77 3.11 -8.75 -3.77
C ASP A 77 3.23 -8.65 -5.30
N ALA A 78 2.29 -7.98 -5.96
CA ALA A 78 2.26 -7.81 -7.42
C ALA A 78 2.95 -6.51 -7.90
N TYR A 79 3.65 -5.76 -7.03
CA TYR A 79 4.22 -4.46 -7.43
C TYR A 79 5.32 -4.57 -8.52
N ALA A 80 5.98 -5.72 -8.65
CA ALA A 80 6.94 -5.95 -9.73
C ALA A 80 6.31 -5.89 -11.13
N GLU A 81 5.01 -6.19 -11.22
CA GLU A 81 4.25 -6.23 -12.48
C GLU A 81 3.53 -4.90 -12.76
N MET A 82 3.49 -3.99 -11.77
CA MET A 82 2.77 -2.73 -11.87
C MET A 82 3.60 -1.63 -12.51
N ASP A 83 2.98 -0.96 -13.47
CA ASP A 83 3.55 0.22 -14.12
C ASP A 83 3.05 1.49 -13.43
N PHE A 84 3.96 2.17 -12.73
CA PHE A 84 3.73 3.46 -12.07
C PHE A 84 5.03 4.22 -11.91
N ASP A 85 4.92 5.54 -11.76
CA ASP A 85 6.05 6.43 -11.55
C ASP A 85 6.20 6.78 -10.06
N VAL A 86 7.45 7.01 -9.62
CA VAL A 86 7.75 7.48 -8.27
C VAL A 86 7.95 8.98 -8.31
N PRO A 87 7.03 9.79 -7.76
CA PRO A 87 7.17 11.23 -7.76
C PRO A 87 8.25 11.69 -6.80
N ILE A 88 9.09 12.62 -7.24
CA ILE A 88 10.24 13.14 -6.49
C ILE A 88 10.16 14.65 -6.44
N GLY A 89 10.25 15.22 -5.24
CA GLY A 89 10.41 16.66 -5.01
C GLY A 89 11.86 17.10 -5.17
N LYS A 90 12.10 18.39 -5.01
CA LYS A 90 13.47 18.96 -5.11
C LYS A 90 13.85 19.87 -3.93
N THR A 91 12.87 20.49 -3.30
CA THR A 91 13.11 21.55 -2.30
C THR A 91 13.08 21.04 -0.87
N GLY A 92 12.56 19.86 -0.62
CA GLY A 92 12.48 19.28 0.72
C GLY A 92 11.56 20.04 1.70
N ASP A 93 10.75 20.98 1.21
CA ASP A 93 9.84 21.78 2.01
C ASP A 93 8.44 21.17 2.12
N CYS A 94 7.56 21.82 2.86
CA CYS A 94 6.17 21.37 2.99
C CYS A 94 5.44 21.37 1.65
N TYR A 95 5.75 22.29 0.77
CA TYR A 95 5.12 22.38 -0.55
C TYR A 95 5.53 21.22 -1.45
N ALA A 96 6.82 20.86 -1.49
CA ALA A 96 7.29 19.69 -2.24
C ALA A 96 6.63 18.39 -1.75
N ARG A 97 6.51 18.22 -0.43
CA ARG A 97 5.82 17.05 0.16
C ARG A 97 4.34 17.01 -0.21
N TYR A 98 3.68 18.15 -0.30
CA TYR A 98 2.31 18.25 -0.78
C TYR A 98 2.21 17.81 -2.24
N LEU A 99 3.05 18.35 -3.13
CA LEU A 99 3.04 18.00 -4.55
C LEU A 99 3.31 16.51 -4.79
N VAL A 100 4.29 15.94 -4.06
CA VAL A 100 4.57 14.49 -4.10
C VAL A 100 3.32 13.68 -3.76
N ARG A 101 2.61 14.03 -2.67
CA ARG A 101 1.39 13.31 -2.27
C ARG A 101 0.24 13.43 -3.27
N VAL A 102 0.09 14.59 -3.89
CA VAL A 102 -0.93 14.78 -4.93
C VAL A 102 -0.65 13.88 -6.14
N GLU A 103 0.62 13.84 -6.57
CA GLU A 103 1.00 12.96 -7.67
C GLU A 103 0.91 11.47 -7.29
N GLU A 104 1.24 11.11 -6.06
CA GLU A 104 1.06 9.73 -5.57
C GLU A 104 -0.41 9.27 -5.60
N MET A 105 -1.37 10.16 -5.38
CA MET A 105 -2.78 9.82 -5.55
C MET A 105 -3.10 9.43 -7.01
N ARG A 106 -2.51 10.12 -7.99
CA ARG A 106 -2.67 9.76 -9.42
C ARG A 106 -2.04 8.42 -9.74
N GLN A 107 -0.83 8.18 -9.26
CA GLN A 107 -0.14 6.90 -9.44
C GLN A 107 -0.89 5.76 -8.74
N SER A 108 -1.48 6.00 -7.58
CA SER A 108 -2.31 5.00 -6.89
C SER A 108 -3.56 4.60 -7.70
N LEU A 109 -4.21 5.55 -8.36
CA LEU A 109 -5.33 5.23 -9.27
C LEU A 109 -4.88 4.38 -10.45
N ARG A 110 -3.67 4.64 -10.99
CA ARG A 110 -3.08 3.84 -12.07
C ARG A 110 -2.83 2.41 -11.62
N ILE A 111 -2.32 2.21 -10.40
CA ILE A 111 -2.11 0.89 -9.81
C ILE A 111 -3.45 0.16 -9.59
N ILE A 112 -4.45 0.83 -9.00
CA ILE A 112 -5.76 0.23 -8.73
C ILE A 112 -6.39 -0.30 -10.02
N ARG A 113 -6.34 0.45 -11.12
CA ARG A 113 -6.88 0.00 -12.42
C ARG A 113 -6.14 -1.24 -12.93
N GLN A 114 -4.82 -1.25 -12.88
CA GLN A 114 -4.03 -2.41 -13.28
C GLN A 114 -4.33 -3.64 -12.42
N CYS A 115 -4.51 -3.46 -11.10
CA CYS A 115 -4.90 -4.57 -10.22
C CYS A 115 -6.26 -5.17 -10.60
N ILE A 116 -7.23 -4.33 -10.98
CA ILE A 116 -8.55 -4.81 -11.40
C ILE A 116 -8.48 -5.52 -12.75
N GLU A 117 -7.76 -4.94 -13.72
CA GLU A 117 -7.60 -5.48 -15.07
C GLU A 117 -6.84 -6.81 -15.09
N ASN A 118 -5.87 -6.97 -14.20
CA ASN A 118 -5.01 -8.15 -14.13
C ASN A 118 -5.36 -9.10 -12.98
N MET A 119 -6.53 -8.94 -12.35
CA MET A 119 -6.94 -9.80 -11.24
C MET A 119 -7.05 -11.26 -11.68
N PRO A 120 -6.25 -12.19 -11.13
CA PRO A 120 -6.31 -13.59 -11.52
C PRO A 120 -7.58 -14.26 -11.01
N ASP A 121 -8.13 -15.15 -11.81
CA ASP A 121 -9.17 -16.07 -11.37
C ASP A 121 -8.56 -17.19 -10.51
N GLY A 122 -9.30 -17.64 -9.51
CA GLY A 122 -8.87 -18.79 -8.72
C GLY A 122 -9.29 -18.75 -7.24
N PRO A 123 -8.84 -19.73 -6.46
CA PRO A 123 -9.15 -19.78 -5.04
C PRO A 123 -8.42 -18.67 -4.28
N VAL A 124 -9.15 -17.99 -3.40
CA VAL A 124 -8.62 -16.91 -2.55
C VAL A 124 -7.80 -17.44 -1.37
N LEU A 125 -8.08 -18.68 -0.95
CA LEU A 125 -7.40 -19.36 0.16
C LEU A 125 -6.50 -20.48 -0.35
N ALA A 126 -5.38 -20.67 0.33
CA ALA A 126 -4.53 -21.81 0.10
C ALA A 126 -5.29 -23.11 0.42
N GLU A 127 -5.15 -24.15 -0.41
CA GLU A 127 -5.74 -25.47 -0.22
C GLU A 127 -4.94 -26.30 0.79
N ASN A 128 -4.76 -25.74 1.99
CA ASN A 128 -4.04 -26.41 3.07
C ASN A 128 -4.74 -26.16 4.42
N ASN A 129 -5.53 -27.12 4.86
CA ASN A 129 -6.27 -27.02 6.12
C ASN A 129 -5.38 -27.00 7.39
N LYS A 130 -4.07 -27.14 7.26
CA LYS A 130 -3.13 -26.96 8.38
C LYS A 130 -2.86 -25.49 8.69
N VAL A 131 -3.01 -24.60 7.72
CA VAL A 131 -2.76 -23.15 7.86
C VAL A 131 -3.99 -22.31 7.55
N THR A 132 -4.98 -22.85 6.83
CA THR A 132 -6.24 -22.17 6.51
C THR A 132 -7.42 -22.91 7.09
N PRO A 133 -8.45 -22.20 7.60
CA PRO A 133 -9.65 -22.87 8.13
C PRO A 133 -10.38 -23.67 7.05
N PRO A 134 -10.79 -24.91 7.34
CA PRO A 134 -11.60 -25.70 6.42
C PRO A 134 -12.98 -25.07 6.22
N LYS A 135 -13.62 -25.37 5.10
CA LYS A 135 -14.97 -24.91 4.81
C LYS A 135 -15.94 -25.45 5.87
N ARG A 136 -16.87 -24.60 6.33
CA ARG A 136 -17.83 -24.96 7.37
C ARG A 136 -18.64 -26.22 7.07
N GLY A 137 -18.97 -26.45 5.78
CA GLY A 137 -19.68 -27.66 5.36
C GLY A 137 -18.83 -28.92 5.51
N GLU A 138 -17.54 -28.86 5.23
CA GLU A 138 -16.62 -29.99 5.31
C GLU A 138 -16.45 -30.50 6.74
N MET A 139 -16.48 -29.61 7.75
CA MET A 139 -16.40 -30.00 9.15
C MET A 139 -17.51 -30.94 9.61
N LYS A 140 -18.65 -30.96 8.90
CA LYS A 140 -19.77 -31.86 9.21
C LYS A 140 -19.64 -33.26 8.63
N HIS A 141 -18.78 -33.42 7.64
CA HIS A 141 -18.66 -34.66 6.87
C HIS A 141 -17.26 -35.26 6.89
N SER A 142 -16.25 -34.48 7.26
CA SER A 142 -14.86 -34.90 7.33
C SER A 142 -14.32 -34.73 8.75
N MET A 143 -13.90 -35.83 9.35
CA MET A 143 -13.25 -35.83 10.66
C MET A 143 -11.91 -35.06 10.60
N GLU A 144 -11.18 -35.20 9.51
CA GLU A 144 -9.93 -34.50 9.30
C GLU A 144 -10.11 -32.97 9.29
N ALA A 145 -11.12 -32.47 8.55
CA ALA A 145 -11.45 -31.05 8.53
C ALA A 145 -11.85 -30.55 9.92
N LEU A 146 -12.59 -31.33 10.69
CA LEU A 146 -12.96 -30.99 12.06
C LEU A 146 -11.73 -30.89 12.97
N ILE A 147 -10.81 -31.84 12.88
CA ILE A 147 -9.57 -31.86 13.66
C ILE A 147 -8.70 -30.63 13.29
N HIS A 148 -8.52 -30.34 12.03
CA HIS A 148 -7.75 -29.17 11.59
C HIS A 148 -8.38 -27.86 12.04
N HIS A 149 -9.70 -27.76 12.00
CA HIS A 149 -10.41 -26.59 12.56
C HIS A 149 -10.08 -26.39 14.03
N PHE A 150 -10.25 -27.42 14.86
CA PHE A 150 -9.95 -27.31 16.29
C PHE A 150 -8.48 -26.98 16.56
N LYS A 151 -7.55 -27.64 15.86
CA LYS A 151 -6.12 -27.35 16.02
C LYS A 151 -5.76 -25.92 15.68
N LEU A 152 -6.28 -25.36 14.58
CA LEU A 152 -6.02 -23.98 14.18
C LEU A 152 -6.51 -22.97 15.22
N TYR A 153 -7.66 -23.20 15.84
CA TYR A 153 -8.28 -22.27 16.79
C TYR A 153 -7.85 -22.46 18.25
N THR A 154 -7.26 -23.59 18.60
CA THR A 154 -6.78 -23.85 19.96
C THR A 154 -5.26 -23.76 20.08
N GLU A 155 -4.53 -24.36 19.18
CA GLU A 155 -3.08 -24.51 19.18
C GLU A 155 -2.40 -23.57 18.16
N GLY A 156 -3.10 -23.30 17.04
CA GLY A 156 -2.50 -22.62 15.89
C GLY A 156 -1.60 -23.54 15.08
N PHE A 157 -0.69 -22.94 14.30
CA PHE A 157 0.37 -23.67 13.60
C PHE A 157 1.73 -23.22 14.13
N HIS A 158 2.69 -24.15 14.17
CA HIS A 158 4.04 -23.84 14.60
C HIS A 158 4.84 -23.24 13.45
N VAL A 159 5.56 -22.19 13.76
CA VAL A 159 6.60 -21.62 12.88
C VAL A 159 7.98 -22.04 13.38
N PRO A 160 8.98 -22.22 12.49
CA PRO A 160 10.35 -22.48 12.90
C PRO A 160 10.90 -21.32 13.73
N GLU A 161 11.83 -21.64 14.62
CA GLU A 161 12.59 -20.65 15.40
C GLU A 161 13.40 -19.74 14.46
N GLY A 162 13.38 -18.45 14.71
CA GLY A 162 14.10 -17.47 13.90
C GLY A 162 13.47 -16.09 14.00
N ASP A 163 14.08 -15.14 13.32
CA ASP A 163 13.59 -13.77 13.20
C ASP A 163 13.21 -13.44 11.77
N SER A 164 12.29 -12.52 11.62
CA SER A 164 11.83 -12.05 10.32
C SER A 164 11.52 -10.55 10.36
N TYR A 165 12.03 -9.83 9.37
CA TYR A 165 11.68 -8.43 9.14
C TYR A 165 10.98 -8.29 7.79
N THR A 166 9.83 -7.63 7.79
CA THR A 166 9.08 -7.32 6.57
C THR A 166 8.66 -5.86 6.60
N ALA A 167 8.94 -5.16 5.53
CA ALA A 167 8.58 -3.75 5.37
C ALA A 167 7.70 -3.55 4.14
N VAL A 168 6.76 -2.62 4.26
CA VAL A 168 5.87 -2.19 3.17
C VAL A 168 5.87 -0.67 3.07
N GLU A 169 5.64 -0.16 1.88
CA GLU A 169 5.46 1.28 1.66
C GLU A 169 4.05 1.69 2.10
N ALA A 170 3.96 2.38 3.22
CA ALA A 170 2.71 2.95 3.72
C ALA A 170 2.58 4.42 3.29
N PRO A 171 1.38 5.04 3.37
CA PRO A 171 1.16 6.44 2.93
C PRO A 171 2.05 7.49 3.61
N LYS A 172 2.57 7.18 4.79
CA LYS A 172 3.47 8.08 5.54
C LYS A 172 4.95 7.74 5.38
N GLY A 173 5.26 6.55 4.91
CA GLY A 173 6.60 6.03 4.77
C GLY A 173 6.67 4.54 5.02
N GLU A 174 7.85 4.01 5.28
CA GLU A 174 8.06 2.59 5.56
C GLU A 174 7.31 2.16 6.83
N PHE A 175 6.54 1.10 6.71
CA PHE A 175 5.96 0.39 7.83
C PHE A 175 6.62 -0.98 7.93
N GLY A 176 7.47 -1.16 8.94
CA GLY A 176 8.20 -2.39 9.18
C GLY A 176 7.63 -3.18 10.36
N VAL A 177 7.63 -4.50 10.22
CA VAL A 177 7.28 -5.45 11.28
C VAL A 177 8.45 -6.38 11.50
N TYR A 178 8.98 -6.41 12.71
CA TYR A 178 10.02 -7.34 13.14
C TYR A 178 9.43 -8.34 14.13
N LEU A 179 9.58 -9.62 13.81
CA LEU A 179 9.13 -10.74 14.63
C LEU A 179 10.33 -11.57 15.03
N VAL A 180 10.36 -11.96 16.31
CA VAL A 180 11.40 -12.81 16.92
C VAL A 180 10.77 -14.04 17.55
#